data_476ba65a1e06a450fe00d1e88b60d2a4
#
_entry.id   476ba65a1e06a450fe00d1e88b60d2a4
#
_cell.length_a   1.000
_cell.length_b   1.000
_cell.length_c   1.000
_cell.angle_alpha   90.00
_cell.angle_beta   90.00
_cell.angle_gamma   90.00
#
_symmetry.space_group_name_H-M   'P 1'
#
loop_
_entity.id
_entity.type
_entity.pdbx_description
1 polymer ?
#
loop_
_entity_poly.entity_id
_entity_poly.type
_entity_poly.pdbx_seq_one_letter_code
_entity_poly.pdbx_strand_id
1 'polypeptide(L)'
;RCSENCMPKGFELMSKNTKTIGIPIPEVYVYNDPVMNAYTYGEDNTFVCISSSCVERLDDNELMCLMAHECGHILCKHVLYNSVVELLSELGERYGLISYTLSGPMYLALQYWSRRSELSADRCAAAVMGEETFQRMTMKMASGLTEIGNDSYQFVRQAREYHRHENHSLWNKVQQNCRMAFYSHPQMVNRAYEID
;
A
#
# COMPACT_ATOMS: atom_id res chain seq x y z
N ARG A 1 10.90 15.15 -10.06
CA ARG A 1 10.26 14.37 -11.12
C ARG A 1 11.27 13.42 -11.74
N CYS A 2 10.93 12.13 -11.84
CA CYS A 2 11.71 11.17 -12.62
C CYS A 2 11.42 11.36 -14.10
N SER A 3 12.47 11.39 -14.90
CA SER A 3 12.40 11.45 -16.36
C SER A 3 13.60 10.70 -16.94
N GLU A 4 13.63 10.49 -18.25
CA GLU A 4 14.78 9.87 -18.92
C GLU A 4 16.11 10.59 -18.61
N ASN A 5 16.06 11.90 -18.35
CA ASN A 5 17.24 12.73 -18.06
C ASN A 5 17.50 12.93 -16.57
N CYS A 6 16.50 12.66 -15.71
CA CYS A 6 16.60 12.84 -14.26
C CYS A 6 16.05 11.58 -13.58
N MET A 7 16.90 10.73 -13.05
CA MET A 7 16.60 9.39 -12.54
C MET A 7 16.10 8.41 -13.62
N PRO A 8 16.91 8.12 -14.63
CA PRO A 8 16.53 7.28 -15.78
C PRO A 8 16.07 5.89 -15.36
N LYS A 9 16.68 5.33 -14.29
CA LYS A 9 16.35 4.02 -13.75
C LYS A 9 14.91 3.95 -13.23
N GLY A 10 14.47 4.92 -12.43
CA GLY A 10 13.10 4.97 -11.92
C GLY A 10 12.07 5.10 -13.05
N PHE A 11 12.39 5.89 -14.06
CA PHE A 11 11.54 6.02 -15.26
C PHE A 11 11.46 4.71 -16.05
N GLU A 12 12.58 4.01 -16.25
CA GLU A 12 12.63 2.72 -16.93
C GLU A 12 11.79 1.65 -16.22
N LEU A 13 11.94 1.52 -14.90
CA LEU A 13 11.19 0.57 -14.08
C LEU A 13 9.68 0.85 -14.14
N MET A 14 9.28 2.12 -14.04
CA MET A 14 7.87 2.52 -14.17
C MET A 14 7.34 2.22 -15.59
N SER A 15 8.12 2.51 -16.63
CA SER A 15 7.72 2.23 -18.00
C SER A 15 7.52 0.72 -18.29
N LYS A 16 8.34 -0.14 -17.67
CA LYS A 16 8.15 -1.60 -17.74
C LYS A 16 6.85 -2.04 -17.07
N ASN A 17 6.60 -1.57 -15.84
CA ASN A 17 5.39 -1.90 -15.10
C ASN A 17 4.12 -1.47 -15.84
N THR A 18 4.07 -0.25 -16.31
CA THR A 18 2.88 0.29 -16.98
C THR A 18 2.57 -0.42 -18.28
N LYS A 19 3.59 -0.86 -19.04
CA LYS A 19 3.40 -1.71 -20.23
C LYS A 19 2.83 -3.08 -19.89
N THR A 20 3.29 -3.68 -18.80
CA THR A 20 2.81 -5.00 -18.37
C THR A 20 1.37 -4.92 -17.84
N ILE A 21 1.04 -3.86 -17.11
CA ILE A 21 -0.27 -3.66 -16.48
C ILE A 21 -1.29 -3.08 -17.48
N GLY A 22 -0.83 -2.40 -18.53
CA GLY A 22 -1.69 -1.83 -19.57
C GLY A 22 -2.28 -0.46 -19.19
N ILE A 23 -1.57 0.34 -18.42
CA ILE A 23 -1.96 1.70 -18.04
C ILE A 23 -1.03 2.75 -18.66
N PRO A 24 -1.47 4.02 -18.81
CA PRO A 24 -0.59 5.12 -19.18
C PRO A 24 0.53 5.29 -18.14
N ILE A 25 1.70 5.76 -18.58
CA ILE A 25 2.84 6.01 -17.71
C ILE A 25 2.51 7.22 -16.82
N PRO A 26 2.37 7.05 -15.47
CA PRO A 26 2.16 8.18 -14.57
C PRO A 26 3.44 8.99 -14.41
N GLU A 27 3.31 10.23 -13.99
CA GLU A 27 4.46 10.99 -13.54
C GLU A 27 4.99 10.41 -12.23
N VAL A 28 6.31 10.29 -12.09
CA VAL A 28 6.96 9.79 -10.87
C VAL A 28 7.78 10.89 -10.23
N TYR A 29 7.59 11.07 -8.94
CA TYR A 29 8.32 12.04 -8.12
C TYR A 29 9.03 11.33 -6.98
N VAL A 30 10.25 11.77 -6.67
CA VAL A 30 10.96 11.36 -5.46
C VAL A 30 10.99 12.54 -4.50
N TYR A 31 10.60 12.30 -3.25
CA TYR A 31 10.66 13.28 -2.18
C TYR A 31 11.58 12.82 -1.06
N ASN A 32 12.14 13.77 -0.33
CA ASN A 32 13.09 13.46 0.74
C ASN A 32 12.34 13.08 2.01
N ASP A 33 12.40 11.79 2.38
CA ASP A 33 11.81 11.25 3.61
C ASP A 33 12.64 10.05 4.07
N PRO A 34 13.05 10.00 5.36
CA PRO A 34 13.77 8.86 5.93
C PRO A 34 12.88 7.62 6.13
N VAL A 35 11.56 7.78 6.10
CA VAL A 35 10.60 6.67 6.20
C VAL A 35 10.32 6.13 4.81
N MET A 36 10.38 4.81 4.64
CA MET A 36 9.98 4.18 3.37
C MET A 36 8.48 4.31 3.18
N ASN A 37 8.10 5.06 2.15
CA ASN A 37 6.71 5.29 1.80
C ASN A 37 6.56 5.56 0.30
N ALA A 38 5.44 5.18 -0.27
CA ALA A 38 5.01 5.56 -1.60
C ALA A 38 3.51 5.80 -1.58
N TYR A 39 3.04 6.64 -2.49
CA TYR A 39 1.60 6.90 -2.66
C TYR A 39 1.30 7.41 -4.07
N THR A 40 0.09 7.11 -4.51
CA THR A 40 -0.48 7.58 -5.77
C THR A 40 -1.49 8.67 -5.51
N TYR A 41 -1.45 9.74 -6.30
CA TYR A 41 -2.35 10.88 -6.20
C TYR A 41 -2.80 11.35 -7.59
N GLY A 42 -3.95 12.06 -7.64
CA GLY A 42 -4.53 12.62 -8.85
C GLY A 42 -5.49 11.66 -9.55
N GLU A 43 -6.58 12.19 -10.09
CA GLU A 43 -7.64 11.42 -10.74
C GLU A 43 -7.46 11.38 -12.26
N ASP A 44 -7.34 12.53 -12.90
CA ASP A 44 -7.15 12.65 -14.35
C ASP A 44 -5.66 12.62 -14.74
N ASN A 45 -4.82 13.27 -13.95
CA ASN A 45 -3.36 13.29 -14.10
C ASN A 45 -2.74 12.59 -12.89
N THR A 46 -2.71 11.27 -12.94
CA THR A 46 -2.12 10.47 -11.86
C THR A 46 -0.61 10.61 -11.81
N PHE A 47 -0.10 10.77 -10.60
CA PHE A 47 1.33 10.71 -10.32
C PHE A 47 1.62 9.85 -9.10
N VAL A 48 2.81 9.27 -9.09
CA VAL A 48 3.32 8.43 -8.02
C VAL A 48 4.45 9.16 -7.31
N CYS A 49 4.36 9.25 -5.99
CA CYS A 49 5.41 9.78 -5.13
C CYS A 49 6.10 8.65 -4.38
N ILE A 50 7.43 8.65 -4.37
CA ILE A 50 8.24 7.64 -3.70
C ILE A 50 9.24 8.36 -2.80
N SER A 51 9.39 7.91 -1.55
CA SER A 51 10.39 8.46 -0.65
C SER A 51 11.82 8.12 -1.09
N SER A 52 12.77 9.00 -0.78
CA SER A 52 14.19 8.77 -1.04
C SER A 52 14.69 7.48 -0.40
N SER A 53 14.19 7.16 0.79
CA SER A 53 14.54 5.93 1.51
C SER A 53 14.09 4.64 0.80
N CYS A 54 12.99 4.66 0.03
CA CYS A 54 12.63 3.52 -0.82
C CYS A 54 13.67 3.32 -1.94
N VAL A 55 14.11 4.42 -2.56
CA VAL A 55 15.11 4.38 -3.65
C VAL A 55 16.48 3.91 -3.14
N GLU A 56 16.83 4.24 -1.89
CA GLU A 56 18.10 3.87 -1.29
C GLU A 56 18.14 2.43 -0.75
N ARG A 57 17.03 1.94 -0.22
CA ARG A 57 16.99 0.69 0.56
C ARG A 57 16.41 -0.51 -0.20
N LEU A 58 15.58 -0.27 -1.19
CA LEU A 58 15.02 -1.33 -2.03
C LEU A 58 15.95 -1.62 -3.21
N ASP A 59 16.11 -2.90 -3.53
CA ASP A 59 16.75 -3.28 -4.79
C ASP A 59 15.82 -2.99 -5.99
N ASP A 60 16.32 -3.18 -7.20
CA ASP A 60 15.58 -2.84 -8.42
C ASP A 60 14.27 -3.62 -8.57
N ASN A 61 14.27 -4.89 -8.19
CA ASN A 61 13.09 -5.73 -8.28
C ASN A 61 12.06 -5.35 -7.20
N GLU A 62 12.52 -5.06 -5.98
CA GLU A 62 11.69 -4.61 -4.88
C GLU A 62 11.09 -3.21 -5.16
N LEU A 63 11.89 -2.30 -5.71
CA LEU A 63 11.42 -0.97 -6.12
C LEU A 63 10.42 -1.08 -7.27
N MET A 64 10.66 -1.97 -8.24
CA MET A 64 9.72 -2.27 -9.32
C MET A 64 8.42 -2.88 -8.77
N CYS A 65 8.51 -3.74 -7.75
CA CYS A 65 7.35 -4.31 -7.08
C CYS A 65 6.51 -3.24 -6.36
N LEU A 66 7.15 -2.30 -5.65
CA LEU A 66 6.48 -1.16 -5.03
C LEU A 66 5.78 -0.29 -6.08
N MET A 67 6.46 0.01 -7.19
CA MET A 67 5.87 0.76 -8.30
C MET A 67 4.69 0.00 -8.95
N ALA A 68 4.75 -1.33 -9.05
CA ALA A 68 3.65 -2.15 -9.55
C ALA A 68 2.43 -2.11 -8.62
N HIS A 69 2.64 -2.05 -7.31
CA HIS A 69 1.59 -1.83 -6.33
C HIS A 69 0.89 -0.48 -6.54
N GLU A 70 1.65 0.61 -6.68
CA GLU A 70 1.09 1.94 -6.99
C GLU A 70 0.35 1.96 -8.33
N CYS A 71 0.86 1.28 -9.35
CA CYS A 71 0.14 1.09 -10.61
C CYS A 71 -1.17 0.31 -10.43
N GLY A 72 -1.23 -0.62 -9.49
CA GLY A 72 -2.46 -1.32 -9.11
C GLY A 72 -3.53 -0.37 -8.59
N HIS A 73 -3.16 0.64 -7.79
CA HIS A 73 -4.09 1.68 -7.36
C HIS A 73 -4.63 2.51 -8.52
N ILE A 74 -3.79 2.84 -9.50
CA ILE A 74 -4.21 3.57 -10.72
C ILE A 74 -5.18 2.70 -11.53
N LEU A 75 -4.81 1.45 -11.81
CA LEU A 75 -5.62 0.51 -12.59
C LEU A 75 -7.03 0.35 -12.02
N CYS A 76 -7.12 0.18 -10.70
CA CYS A 76 -8.38 -0.04 -10.00
C CYS A 76 -9.11 1.26 -9.61
N LYS A 77 -8.58 2.43 -9.99
CA LYS A 77 -9.14 3.76 -9.66
C LYS A 77 -9.35 3.99 -8.16
N HIS A 78 -8.46 3.47 -7.34
CA HIS A 78 -8.58 3.57 -5.88
C HIS A 78 -8.45 5.02 -5.38
N VAL A 79 -7.77 5.88 -6.12
CA VAL A 79 -7.53 7.29 -5.77
C VAL A 79 -8.84 8.06 -5.58
N LEU A 80 -9.84 7.82 -6.44
CA LEU A 80 -11.16 8.46 -6.34
C LEU A 80 -11.82 8.22 -4.97
N TYR A 81 -11.74 7.00 -4.46
CA TYR A 81 -12.37 6.65 -3.19
C TYR A 81 -11.63 7.21 -1.98
N ASN A 82 -10.31 7.35 -2.06
CA ASN A 82 -9.53 7.99 -1.02
C ASN A 82 -9.93 9.47 -0.87
N SER A 83 -10.17 10.19 -1.97
CA SER A 83 -10.67 11.56 -1.96
C SER A 83 -12.05 11.67 -1.29
N VAL A 84 -12.92 10.66 -1.47
CA VAL A 84 -14.23 10.60 -0.78
C VAL A 84 -14.04 10.38 0.73
N VAL A 85 -13.10 9.53 1.15
CA VAL A 85 -12.79 9.30 2.57
C VAL A 85 -12.29 10.58 3.22
N GLU A 86 -11.37 11.30 2.57
CA GLU A 86 -10.84 12.57 3.06
C GLU A 86 -11.95 13.62 3.22
N LEU A 87 -12.80 13.78 2.18
CA LEU A 87 -13.94 14.69 2.22
C LEU A 87 -14.90 14.38 3.39
N LEU A 88 -15.20 13.12 3.63
CA LEU A 88 -16.07 12.72 4.74
C LEU A 88 -15.42 12.97 6.11
N SER A 89 -14.11 12.80 6.21
CA SER A 89 -13.36 13.10 7.42
C SER A 89 -13.40 14.61 7.73
N GLU A 90 -13.14 15.44 6.74
CA GLU A 90 -13.24 16.91 6.86
C GLU A 90 -14.63 17.38 7.24
N LEU A 91 -15.66 16.78 6.62
CA LEU A 91 -17.06 17.08 6.97
C LEU A 91 -17.38 16.69 8.41
N GLY A 92 -16.87 15.54 8.87
CA GLY A 92 -17.01 15.08 10.25
C GLY A 92 -16.40 16.06 11.26
N GLU A 93 -15.19 16.51 11.00
CA GLU A 93 -14.51 17.51 11.83
C GLU A 93 -15.24 18.86 11.87
N ARG A 94 -15.78 19.29 10.74
CA ARG A 94 -16.42 20.61 10.59
C ARG A 94 -17.81 20.69 11.19
N TYR A 95 -18.61 19.61 11.10
CA TYR A 95 -20.03 19.59 11.49
C TYR A 95 -20.32 18.82 12.77
N GLY A 96 -19.31 18.25 13.42
CA GLY A 96 -19.40 17.63 14.74
C GLY A 96 -20.31 16.39 14.83
N LEU A 97 -20.90 16.17 16.01
CA LEU A 97 -21.57 14.92 16.37
C LEU A 97 -22.71 14.49 15.42
N ILE A 98 -23.46 15.42 14.84
CA ILE A 98 -24.56 15.17 13.91
C ILE A 98 -24.03 14.57 12.59
N SER A 99 -22.88 15.06 12.13
CA SER A 99 -22.22 14.52 10.96
C SER A 99 -21.69 13.10 11.22
N TYR A 100 -21.17 12.83 12.41
CA TYR A 100 -20.65 11.50 12.79
C TYR A 100 -21.73 10.41 12.78
N THR A 101 -22.96 10.71 13.20
CA THR A 101 -24.05 9.74 13.20
C THR A 101 -24.53 9.36 11.81
N LEU A 102 -24.48 10.28 10.86
CA LEU A 102 -24.86 10.05 9.47
C LEU A 102 -23.70 9.51 8.62
N SER A 103 -22.49 10.03 8.82
CA SER A 103 -21.32 9.64 8.04
C SER A 103 -20.55 8.46 8.62
N GLY A 104 -20.72 8.15 9.91
CA GLY A 104 -19.97 7.10 10.61
C GLY A 104 -20.05 5.73 9.95
N PRO A 105 -21.25 5.18 9.65
CA PRO A 105 -21.37 3.90 8.95
C PRO A 105 -20.74 3.92 7.57
N MET A 106 -20.88 5.03 6.83
CA MET A 106 -20.29 5.21 5.51
C MET A 106 -18.77 5.30 5.60
N TYR A 107 -18.24 6.02 6.57
CA TYR A 107 -16.81 6.10 6.86
C TYR A 107 -16.23 4.70 7.16
N LEU A 108 -16.87 3.91 8.01
CA LEU A 108 -16.44 2.54 8.30
C LEU A 108 -16.47 1.63 7.07
N ALA A 109 -17.48 1.76 6.22
CA ALA A 109 -17.56 1.02 4.97
C ALA A 109 -16.42 1.41 4.01
N LEU A 110 -16.10 2.69 3.90
CA LEU A 110 -15.00 3.19 3.09
C LEU A 110 -13.63 2.76 3.65
N GLN A 111 -13.45 2.75 4.96
CA GLN A 111 -12.25 2.21 5.59
C GLN A 111 -12.09 0.70 5.33
N TYR A 112 -13.18 -0.06 5.40
CA TYR A 112 -13.16 -1.47 5.02
C TYR A 112 -12.79 -1.63 3.54
N TRP A 113 -13.37 -0.82 2.67
CA TRP A 113 -13.06 -0.82 1.25
C TRP A 113 -11.59 -0.44 0.99
N SER A 114 -11.06 0.60 1.65
CA SER A 114 -9.66 1.02 1.55
C SER A 114 -8.69 -0.13 1.88
N ARG A 115 -8.95 -0.88 2.95
CA ARG A 115 -8.14 -2.06 3.28
C ARG A 115 -8.21 -3.15 2.20
N ARG A 116 -9.36 -3.33 1.55
CA ARG A 116 -9.51 -4.30 0.44
C ARG A 116 -8.84 -3.81 -0.84
N SER A 117 -8.80 -2.51 -1.06
CA SER A 117 -8.10 -1.91 -2.21
C SER A 117 -6.58 -2.15 -2.13
N GLU A 118 -5.99 -2.08 -0.92
CA GLU A 118 -4.60 -2.45 -0.71
C GLU A 118 -4.31 -3.89 -1.15
N LEU A 119 -5.16 -4.84 -0.76
CA LEU A 119 -4.99 -6.24 -1.15
C LEU A 119 -5.10 -6.47 -2.67
N SER A 120 -5.91 -5.68 -3.38
CA SER A 120 -5.98 -5.76 -4.84
C SER A 120 -4.74 -5.17 -5.52
N ALA A 121 -4.17 -4.09 -4.97
CA ALA A 121 -2.90 -3.53 -5.42
C ALA A 121 -1.73 -4.49 -5.12
N ASP A 122 -1.74 -5.16 -3.97
CA ASP A 122 -0.76 -6.19 -3.61
C ASP A 122 -0.77 -7.37 -4.58
N ARG A 123 -1.96 -7.86 -4.94
CA ARG A 123 -2.11 -8.93 -5.94
C ARG A 123 -1.61 -8.51 -7.32
N CYS A 124 -1.82 -7.24 -7.70
CA CYS A 124 -1.26 -6.69 -8.93
C CYS A 124 0.29 -6.74 -8.88
N ALA A 125 0.90 -6.28 -7.79
CA ALA A 125 2.35 -6.29 -7.61
C ALA A 125 2.91 -7.71 -7.62
N ALA A 126 2.30 -8.64 -6.89
CA ALA A 126 2.70 -10.03 -6.83
C ALA A 126 2.54 -10.74 -8.19
N ALA A 127 1.48 -10.44 -8.94
CA ALA A 127 1.27 -10.99 -10.28
C ALA A 127 2.35 -10.52 -11.29
N VAL A 128 2.86 -9.30 -11.15
CA VAL A 128 3.89 -8.72 -12.04
C VAL A 128 5.29 -9.18 -11.64
N MET A 129 5.59 -9.22 -10.34
CA MET A 129 6.95 -9.38 -9.83
C MET A 129 7.21 -10.72 -9.11
N GLY A 130 6.16 -11.50 -8.87
CA GLY A 130 6.21 -12.75 -8.10
C GLY A 130 6.06 -12.52 -6.59
N GLU A 131 5.57 -13.57 -5.93
CA GLU A 131 5.27 -13.56 -4.47
C GLU A 131 6.52 -13.31 -3.63
N GLU A 132 7.64 -13.96 -3.95
CA GLU A 132 8.89 -13.82 -3.20
C GLU A 132 9.40 -12.38 -3.17
N THR A 133 9.39 -11.70 -4.33
CA THR A 133 9.80 -10.28 -4.42
C THR A 133 8.86 -9.40 -3.62
N PHE A 134 7.56 -9.66 -3.69
CA PHE A 134 6.55 -8.93 -2.93
C PHE A 134 6.76 -9.10 -1.41
N GLN A 135 7.00 -10.33 -0.96
CA GLN A 135 7.24 -10.62 0.46
C GLN A 135 8.51 -9.92 0.98
N ARG A 136 9.61 -9.96 0.21
CA ARG A 136 10.86 -9.27 0.55
C ARG A 136 10.68 -7.75 0.65
N MET A 137 10.02 -7.15 -0.34
CA MET A 137 9.68 -5.72 -0.33
C MET A 137 8.87 -5.36 0.91
N THR A 138 7.78 -6.11 1.17
CA THR A 138 6.89 -5.88 2.31
C THR A 138 7.63 -6.00 3.64
N MET A 139 8.52 -6.97 3.77
CA MET A 139 9.35 -7.19 4.96
C MET A 139 10.31 -6.02 5.20
N LYS A 140 10.97 -5.51 4.16
CA LYS A 140 11.84 -4.34 4.27
C LYS A 140 11.06 -3.08 4.65
N MET A 141 9.91 -2.87 4.03
CA MET A 141 9.03 -1.74 4.36
C MET A 141 8.50 -1.82 5.80
N ALA A 142 8.16 -3.02 6.28
CA ALA A 142 7.68 -3.24 7.65
C ALA A 142 8.76 -3.03 8.72
N SER A 143 9.99 -3.49 8.45
CA SER A 143 11.09 -3.44 9.40
C SER A 143 11.90 -2.16 9.35
N GLY A 144 11.90 -1.46 8.22
CA GLY A 144 12.78 -0.33 7.94
C GLY A 144 14.26 -0.72 7.75
N LEU A 145 14.57 -2.02 7.70
CA LEU A 145 15.93 -2.53 7.57
C LEU A 145 16.32 -2.69 6.09
N THR A 146 17.57 -2.37 5.79
CA THR A 146 18.15 -2.51 4.43
C THR A 146 18.59 -3.94 4.13
N GLU A 147 19.18 -4.59 5.14
CA GLU A 147 19.61 -5.97 5.05
C GLU A 147 18.71 -6.83 5.94
N ILE A 148 17.84 -7.58 5.31
CA ILE A 148 17.10 -8.64 5.95
C ILE A 148 17.71 -9.91 5.40
N GLY A 149 18.15 -10.80 6.29
CA GLY A 149 18.60 -12.13 5.87
C GLY A 149 17.55 -12.76 4.95
N ASN A 150 17.97 -13.56 3.99
CA ASN A 150 17.14 -14.13 2.90
C ASN A 150 15.97 -15.02 3.35
N ASP A 151 15.39 -14.75 4.51
CA ASP A 151 14.40 -15.63 5.13
C ASP A 151 12.98 -15.00 5.12
N SER A 152 12.53 -14.65 3.90
CA SER A 152 11.13 -14.24 3.66
C SER A 152 10.15 -15.31 4.18
N TYR A 153 10.56 -16.59 4.13
CA TYR A 153 9.77 -17.71 4.66
C TYR A 153 9.54 -17.60 6.18
N GLN A 154 10.53 -17.16 6.96
CA GLN A 154 10.34 -16.95 8.40
C GLN A 154 9.40 -15.78 8.70
N PHE A 155 9.44 -14.72 7.89
CA PHE A 155 8.53 -13.59 8.05
C PHE A 155 7.07 -14.02 7.79
N VAL A 156 6.82 -14.75 6.71
CA VAL A 156 5.48 -15.32 6.42
C VAL A 156 5.05 -16.31 7.50
N ARG A 157 5.97 -17.13 7.99
CA ARG A 157 5.69 -18.05 9.10
C ARG A 157 5.31 -17.31 10.38
N GLN A 158 6.01 -16.23 10.73
CA GLN A 158 5.64 -15.37 11.85
C GLN A 158 4.27 -14.70 11.62
N ALA A 159 3.97 -14.27 10.40
CA ALA A 159 2.66 -13.76 10.04
C ALA A 159 1.56 -14.80 10.27
N ARG A 160 1.77 -16.05 9.85
CA ARG A 160 0.84 -17.16 10.09
C ARG A 160 0.66 -17.48 11.58
N GLU A 161 1.75 -17.47 12.35
CA GLU A 161 1.70 -17.68 13.81
C GLU A 161 0.94 -16.55 14.51
N TYR A 162 1.18 -15.30 14.10
CA TYR A 162 0.46 -14.14 14.61
C TYR A 162 -1.05 -14.28 14.37
N HIS A 163 -1.46 -14.60 13.13
CA HIS A 163 -2.87 -14.84 12.79
C HIS A 163 -3.48 -16.02 13.57
N ARG A 164 -2.72 -17.08 13.80
CA ARG A 164 -3.18 -18.22 14.59
C ARG A 164 -3.46 -17.81 16.03
N HIS A 165 -2.57 -17.05 16.66
CA HIS A 165 -2.75 -16.55 18.04
C HIS A 165 -3.90 -15.57 18.16
N GLU A 166 -4.10 -14.69 17.20
CA GLU A 166 -5.22 -13.74 17.22
C GLU A 166 -6.59 -14.43 17.05
N ASN A 167 -6.66 -15.51 16.29
CA ASN A 167 -7.90 -16.21 16.00
C ASN A 167 -8.44 -17.09 17.15
N HIS A 168 -7.68 -17.27 18.24
CA HIS A 168 -8.07 -18.15 19.35
C HIS A 168 -9.18 -17.61 20.25
N SER A 169 -9.53 -16.34 20.22
CA SER A 169 -10.60 -15.75 21.03
C SER A 169 -11.51 -14.85 20.23
N LEU A 170 -12.83 -15.02 20.42
CA LEU A 170 -13.82 -14.10 19.85
C LEU A 170 -13.59 -12.65 20.30
N TRP A 171 -13.12 -12.46 21.53
CA TRP A 171 -12.80 -11.15 22.08
C TRP A 171 -11.61 -10.50 21.39
N ASN A 172 -10.56 -11.27 21.09
CA ASN A 172 -9.40 -10.79 20.33
C ASN A 172 -9.82 -10.35 18.91
N LYS A 173 -10.70 -11.13 18.24
CA LYS A 173 -11.26 -10.76 16.93
C LYS A 173 -12.07 -9.46 16.99
N VAL A 174 -12.90 -9.28 18.01
CA VAL A 174 -13.66 -8.03 18.17
C VAL A 174 -12.72 -6.85 18.41
N GLN A 175 -11.74 -7.01 19.29
CA GLN A 175 -10.78 -5.96 19.63
C GLN A 175 -9.90 -5.60 18.41
N GLN A 176 -9.47 -6.57 17.63
CA GLN A 176 -8.71 -6.37 16.40
C GLN A 176 -9.57 -5.64 15.36
N ASN A 177 -10.79 -6.11 15.12
CA ASN A 177 -11.69 -5.47 14.18
C ASN A 177 -12.01 -4.02 14.59
N CYS A 178 -12.16 -3.74 15.89
CA CYS A 178 -12.32 -2.38 16.39
C CYS A 178 -11.07 -1.52 16.14
N ARG A 179 -9.86 -2.07 16.41
CA ARG A 179 -8.62 -1.34 16.10
C ARG A 179 -8.47 -1.12 14.60
N MET A 180 -8.63 -2.18 13.80
CA MET A 180 -8.49 -2.13 12.34
C MET A 180 -9.55 -1.25 11.66
N ALA A 181 -10.71 -1.05 12.30
CA ALA A 181 -11.78 -0.20 11.74
C ALA A 181 -11.36 1.26 11.55
N PHE A 182 -10.37 1.72 12.31
CA PHE A 182 -9.86 3.11 12.26
C PHE A 182 -8.55 3.27 11.46
N TYR A 183 -7.97 2.17 10.95
CA TYR A 183 -6.77 2.23 10.11
C TYR A 183 -7.13 2.11 8.63
N SER A 184 -6.63 3.02 7.81
CA SER A 184 -6.82 3.01 6.36
C SER A 184 -5.99 1.92 5.66
N HIS A 185 -4.84 1.53 6.26
CA HIS A 185 -3.96 0.52 5.69
C HIS A 185 -3.91 -0.74 6.55
N PRO A 186 -3.98 -1.95 5.94
CA PRO A 186 -3.72 -3.19 6.66
C PRO A 186 -2.26 -3.22 7.15
N GLN A 187 -2.03 -3.94 8.25
CA GLN A 187 -0.67 -4.18 8.70
C GLN A 187 0.13 -4.95 7.63
N MET A 188 1.40 -4.60 7.43
CA MET A 188 2.27 -5.23 6.43
C MET A 188 2.35 -6.76 6.61
N VAL A 189 2.31 -7.24 7.86
CA VAL A 189 2.27 -8.67 8.20
C VAL A 189 1.03 -9.35 7.61
N ASN A 190 -0.13 -8.70 7.69
CA ASN A 190 -1.39 -9.22 7.13
C ASN A 190 -1.37 -9.23 5.60
N ARG A 191 -0.76 -8.22 4.98
CA ARG A 191 -0.60 -8.13 3.53
C ARG A 191 0.27 -9.26 2.98
N ALA A 192 1.39 -9.56 3.65
CA ALA A 192 2.25 -10.68 3.27
C ALA A 192 1.55 -12.04 3.39
N TYR A 193 0.69 -12.22 4.41
CA TYR A 193 -0.09 -13.44 4.60
C TYR A 193 -1.16 -13.67 3.53
N GLU A 194 -1.82 -12.62 3.05
CA GLU A 194 -2.92 -12.70 2.07
C GLU A 194 -2.43 -13.01 0.63
N ILE A 195 -1.13 -12.84 0.37
CA ILE A 195 -0.49 -13.11 -0.94
C ILE A 195 0.11 -14.51 -0.98
N ASP A 196 0.47 -15.12 0.18
CA ASP A 196 0.98 -16.48 0.29
C ASP A 196 -0.13 -17.53 0.07
#